data_66fe44b9cb2d39ef33fcfc71935892bd
#
_entry.id   66fe44b9cb2d39ef33fcfc71935892bd
#
_cell.length_a   1.000
_cell.length_b   1.000
_cell.length_c   1.000
_cell.angle_alpha   90.00
_cell.angle_beta   90.00
_cell.angle_gamma   90.00
#
_symmetry.space_group_name_H-M   'P 1'
#
loop_
_entity.id
_entity.type
_entity.pdbx_description
1 polymer ?
#
loop_
_entity_poly.entity_id
_entity_poly.type
_entity_poly.pdbx_seq_one_letter_code
_entity_poly.pdbx_strand_id
1 'polypeptide(L)'
;MAAPRRFANILRTGIFPPLKRQWLGPAIVALGLAVTTAIVAMAVMASGLIAFPASREDPVGLAGFVHQSFRASARRHSRDIAVPADLDAPWRVQLGAAQFARSCAACHGEPGRGQSPLALSMRPRPQYLPAVLGAFDARSLFWIVRNGAKFTAMPAWPQRDRGDEVWSMVAFLRQMPHMDAVRYAGLASGVEAGTAIVAANPRTPYAVLDANEGPREEFSYTVPAAAFRSGAGDCTACHGEDGAGRADGMAPNLTLQSPTYLAEALGSFASGARPSAIMQQVAVSLTPQDIERLAARYGDRRIAPPGGTVPGDALGARIASEGVPARGVAACSSCHGIEGASPAGFPRLAGQNPIFLAQQMQLFDAGVRGKTVGYDPMAAITHRLTPAERAAVVRHYASLPAGARD
;
A
#
# COMPACT_ATOMS: atom_id res chain seq x y z
N MET A 1 -21.31 -32.39 -56.52
CA MET A 1 -20.95 -31.57 -55.35
C MET A 1 -19.58 -32.00 -54.88
N ALA A 2 -18.53 -31.25 -55.21
CA ALA A 2 -17.13 -31.56 -54.93
C ALA A 2 -16.65 -30.67 -53.79
N ALA A 3 -16.27 -31.26 -52.65
CA ALA A 3 -15.64 -30.58 -51.53
C ALA A 3 -14.15 -30.24 -51.85
N PRO A 4 -13.65 -29.12 -51.39
CA PRO A 4 -12.36 -28.60 -51.84
C PRO A 4 -11.18 -29.31 -51.13
N ARG A 5 -10.28 -29.88 -51.96
CA ARG A 5 -8.98 -30.46 -51.58
C ARG A 5 -7.91 -29.46 -51.08
N ARG A 6 -8.27 -28.42 -50.33
CA ARG A 6 -7.32 -27.38 -49.91
C ARG A 6 -6.73 -27.55 -48.49
N PHE A 7 -7.21 -28.50 -47.70
CA PHE A 7 -6.72 -28.70 -46.32
C PHE A 7 -5.60 -29.75 -46.15
N ALA A 8 -5.28 -30.52 -47.19
CA ALA A 8 -4.30 -31.59 -47.08
C ALA A 8 -2.83 -31.12 -47.32
N ASN A 9 -2.62 -29.89 -47.78
CA ASN A 9 -1.26 -29.40 -48.12
C ASN A 9 -0.58 -28.56 -47.02
N ILE A 10 -1.23 -28.21 -45.93
CA ILE A 10 -0.66 -27.37 -44.85
C ILE A 10 0.20 -28.22 -43.87
N LEU A 11 -0.03 -29.50 -43.79
CA LEU A 11 0.75 -30.42 -42.94
C LEU A 11 2.03 -30.99 -43.55
N ARG A 12 2.39 -30.64 -44.80
CA ARG A 12 3.57 -31.10 -45.50
C ARG A 12 4.71 -30.09 -45.63
N THR A 13 4.49 -28.86 -45.32
CA THR A 13 5.59 -27.86 -45.22
C THR A 13 5.95 -27.68 -43.77
N GLY A 14 6.86 -28.51 -43.29
CA GLY A 14 7.52 -28.28 -41.99
C GLY A 14 8.05 -26.84 -41.93
N ILE A 15 7.68 -26.12 -40.93
CA ILE A 15 8.01 -24.70 -40.67
C ILE A 15 9.53 -24.51 -40.49
N PHE A 16 10.28 -25.61 -40.40
CA PHE A 16 11.76 -25.61 -40.36
C PHE A 16 12.32 -26.32 -41.56
N PRO A 17 13.20 -25.69 -42.37
CA PRO A 17 13.94 -26.39 -43.40
C PRO A 17 14.71 -27.53 -42.73
N PRO A 18 14.78 -28.76 -43.36
CA PRO A 18 15.51 -29.86 -42.78
C PRO A 18 16.99 -29.41 -42.59
N LEU A 19 17.43 -29.41 -41.32
CA LEU A 19 18.84 -29.14 -40.99
C LEU A 19 19.70 -30.05 -41.90
N LYS A 20 20.46 -29.45 -42.83
CA LYS A 20 21.33 -30.21 -43.69
C LYS A 20 22.24 -31.07 -42.81
N ARG A 21 22.35 -32.35 -43.07
CA ARG A 21 23.11 -33.35 -42.29
C ARG A 21 24.53 -32.88 -41.91
N GLN A 22 25.11 -31.98 -42.68
CA GLN A 22 26.41 -31.36 -42.44
C GLN A 22 26.45 -30.44 -41.18
N TRP A 23 25.28 -29.93 -40.69
CA TRP A 23 25.19 -29.07 -39.49
C TRP A 23 24.89 -29.85 -38.22
N LEU A 24 24.51 -31.13 -38.30
CA LEU A 24 24.19 -31.94 -37.12
C LEU A 24 25.42 -32.16 -36.22
N GLY A 25 26.56 -32.43 -36.81
CA GLY A 25 27.81 -32.63 -36.06
C GLY A 25 28.23 -31.38 -35.25
N PRO A 26 28.39 -30.22 -35.90
CA PRO A 26 28.68 -28.97 -35.18
C PRO A 26 27.63 -28.60 -34.14
N ALA A 27 26.33 -28.83 -34.39
CA ALA A 27 25.25 -28.54 -33.44
C ALA A 27 25.36 -29.45 -32.19
N ILE A 28 25.65 -30.72 -32.33
CA ILE A 28 25.86 -31.66 -31.22
C ILE A 28 27.07 -31.26 -30.39
N VAL A 29 28.16 -30.88 -31.02
CA VAL A 29 29.36 -30.40 -30.34
C VAL A 29 29.09 -29.10 -29.58
N ALA A 30 28.41 -28.14 -30.22
CA ALA A 30 28.04 -26.89 -29.58
C ALA A 30 27.11 -27.11 -28.37
N LEU A 31 26.10 -27.99 -28.48
CA LEU A 31 25.24 -28.36 -27.39
C LEU A 31 26.00 -29.04 -26.25
N GLY A 32 26.88 -29.99 -26.57
CA GLY A 32 27.74 -30.67 -25.60
C GLY A 32 28.61 -29.68 -24.83
N LEU A 33 29.25 -28.74 -25.54
CA LEU A 33 30.06 -27.68 -24.92
C LEU A 33 29.20 -26.78 -24.01
N ALA A 34 28.03 -26.37 -24.46
CA ALA A 34 27.12 -25.56 -23.68
C ALA A 34 26.65 -26.28 -22.38
N VAL A 35 26.29 -27.56 -22.48
CA VAL A 35 25.91 -28.38 -21.32
C VAL A 35 27.07 -28.54 -20.34
N THR A 36 28.28 -28.85 -20.86
CA THR A 36 29.47 -28.99 -20.00
C THR A 36 29.80 -27.68 -19.30
N THR A 37 29.76 -26.55 -20.01
CA THR A 37 29.94 -25.21 -19.41
C THR A 37 28.92 -24.92 -18.33
N ALA A 38 27.64 -25.25 -18.55
CA ALA A 38 26.59 -25.07 -17.55
C ALA A 38 26.83 -25.96 -16.32
N ILE A 39 27.25 -27.21 -16.50
CA ILE A 39 27.56 -28.12 -15.39
C ILE A 39 28.75 -27.60 -14.56
N VAL A 40 29.83 -27.17 -15.24
CA VAL A 40 30.99 -26.58 -14.56
C VAL A 40 30.61 -25.31 -13.81
N ALA A 41 29.83 -24.42 -14.43
CA ALA A 41 29.33 -23.21 -13.75
C ALA A 41 28.51 -23.54 -12.51
N MET A 42 27.60 -24.52 -12.60
CA MET A 42 26.82 -24.97 -11.43
C MET A 42 27.71 -25.58 -10.34
N ALA A 43 28.71 -26.38 -10.71
CA ALA A 43 29.64 -26.97 -9.76
C ALA A 43 30.50 -25.91 -9.06
N VAL A 44 30.96 -24.89 -9.78
CA VAL A 44 31.70 -23.74 -9.24
C VAL A 44 30.79 -22.95 -8.28
N MET A 45 29.53 -22.69 -8.65
CA MET A 45 28.57 -22.03 -7.78
C MET A 45 28.29 -22.84 -6.51
N ALA A 46 28.10 -24.14 -6.63
CA ALA A 46 27.83 -25.04 -5.52
C ALA A 46 29.03 -25.27 -4.59
N SER A 47 30.25 -25.08 -5.09
CA SER A 47 31.49 -25.31 -4.33
C SER A 47 31.79 -24.28 -3.25
N GLY A 48 31.11 -23.14 -3.26
CA GLY A 48 31.40 -22.03 -2.34
C GLY A 48 32.66 -21.23 -2.71
N LEU A 49 33.30 -21.48 -3.88
CA LEU A 49 34.45 -20.70 -4.35
C LEU A 49 34.11 -19.23 -4.64
N ILE A 50 32.85 -18.97 -5.03
CA ILE A 50 32.38 -17.62 -5.27
C ILE A 50 31.75 -17.09 -3.99
N ALA A 51 32.35 -16.07 -3.42
CA ALA A 51 31.82 -15.38 -2.24
C ALA A 51 30.79 -14.31 -2.63
N PHE A 52 29.67 -14.24 -1.88
CA PHE A 52 28.60 -13.26 -2.07
C PHE A 52 28.44 -12.32 -0.86
N PRO A 53 29.51 -11.66 -0.38
CA PRO A 53 29.37 -10.75 0.76
C PRO A 53 28.72 -9.44 0.32
N ALA A 54 27.76 -8.95 1.12
CA ALA A 54 27.15 -7.65 0.88
C ALA A 54 28.12 -6.45 1.06
N SER A 55 29.33 -6.69 1.57
CA SER A 55 30.40 -5.69 1.69
C SER A 55 31.19 -5.44 0.40
N ARG A 56 30.95 -6.23 -0.65
CA ARG A 56 31.62 -6.05 -1.94
C ARG A 56 30.66 -5.51 -2.98
N GLU A 57 31.19 -4.67 -3.87
CA GLU A 57 30.45 -4.20 -5.04
C GLU A 57 30.19 -5.36 -6.02
N ASP A 58 29.07 -5.24 -6.74
CA ASP A 58 28.76 -6.19 -7.81
C ASP A 58 29.77 -6.12 -8.95
N PRO A 59 29.97 -7.22 -9.70
CA PRO A 59 30.75 -7.18 -10.93
C PRO A 59 30.26 -6.08 -11.87
N VAL A 60 31.22 -5.43 -12.53
CA VAL A 60 30.94 -4.34 -13.48
C VAL A 60 29.89 -4.77 -14.51
N GLY A 61 28.84 -3.99 -14.66
CA GLY A 61 27.74 -4.23 -15.59
C GLY A 61 26.62 -5.13 -15.06
N LEU A 62 26.85 -5.97 -14.03
CA LEU A 62 25.81 -6.89 -13.51
C LEU A 62 24.65 -6.12 -12.91
N ALA A 63 24.92 -5.15 -12.04
CA ALA A 63 23.89 -4.32 -11.41
C ALA A 63 23.05 -3.59 -12.47
N GLY A 64 23.69 -3.02 -13.49
CA GLY A 64 23.00 -2.36 -14.60
C GLY A 64 22.11 -3.31 -15.42
N PHE A 65 22.60 -4.50 -15.72
CA PHE A 65 21.84 -5.53 -16.44
C PHE A 65 20.61 -5.99 -15.63
N VAL A 66 20.80 -6.32 -14.35
CA VAL A 66 19.71 -6.75 -13.47
C VAL A 66 18.67 -5.63 -13.32
N HIS A 67 19.11 -4.38 -13.13
CA HIS A 67 18.23 -3.23 -13.02
C HIS A 67 17.39 -3.00 -14.30
N GLN A 68 18.01 -3.06 -15.48
CA GLN A 68 17.30 -2.95 -16.76
C GLN A 68 16.30 -4.09 -16.96
N SER A 69 16.69 -5.32 -16.61
CA SER A 69 15.81 -6.50 -16.70
C SER A 69 14.61 -6.35 -15.77
N PHE A 70 14.81 -5.87 -14.53
CA PHE A 70 13.74 -5.58 -13.58
C PHE A 70 12.79 -4.50 -14.12
N ARG A 71 13.31 -3.39 -14.66
CA ARG A 71 12.50 -2.33 -15.28
C ARG A 71 11.68 -2.83 -16.46
N ALA A 72 12.28 -3.67 -17.32
CA ALA A 72 11.58 -4.28 -18.45
C ALA A 72 10.46 -5.21 -17.98
N SER A 73 10.72 -6.01 -16.94
CA SER A 73 9.72 -6.86 -16.30
C SER A 73 8.57 -6.04 -15.71
N ALA A 74 8.86 -5.00 -14.94
CA ALA A 74 7.85 -4.11 -14.37
C ALA A 74 6.95 -3.51 -15.46
N ARG A 75 7.53 -2.93 -16.51
CA ARG A 75 6.77 -2.37 -17.65
C ARG A 75 5.91 -3.40 -18.36
N ARG A 76 6.42 -4.63 -18.56
CA ARG A 76 5.66 -5.68 -19.24
C ARG A 76 4.44 -6.12 -18.43
N HIS A 77 4.63 -6.38 -17.13
CA HIS A 77 3.59 -6.94 -16.26
C HIS A 77 2.61 -5.89 -15.70
N SER A 78 2.88 -4.61 -15.92
CA SER A 78 2.00 -3.53 -15.50
C SER A 78 1.04 -3.02 -16.59
N ARG A 79 1.15 -3.49 -17.84
CA ARG A 79 0.44 -2.95 -19.01
C ARG A 79 -1.07 -2.89 -18.84
N ASP A 80 -1.65 -3.94 -18.25
CA ASP A 80 -3.10 -4.10 -18.12
C ASP A 80 -3.64 -3.59 -16.77
N ILE A 81 -2.78 -2.95 -15.95
CA ILE A 81 -3.20 -2.39 -14.67
C ILE A 81 -3.97 -1.09 -14.93
N ALA A 82 -5.24 -1.06 -14.50
CA ALA A 82 -6.07 0.14 -14.58
C ALA A 82 -5.60 1.18 -13.57
N VAL A 83 -5.36 2.40 -14.03
CA VAL A 83 -5.02 3.55 -13.17
C VAL A 83 -6.32 4.16 -12.66
N PRO A 84 -6.50 4.36 -11.35
CA PRO A 84 -7.71 4.98 -10.82
C PRO A 84 -7.80 6.44 -11.26
N ALA A 85 -9.02 6.91 -11.55
CA ALA A 85 -9.27 8.28 -12.01
C ALA A 85 -8.91 9.33 -10.93
N ASP A 86 -8.96 8.95 -9.67
CA ASP A 86 -8.66 9.76 -8.50
C ASP A 86 -7.21 9.58 -7.98
N LEU A 87 -6.29 9.12 -8.84
CA LEU A 87 -4.90 8.83 -8.44
C LEU A 87 -4.23 10.03 -7.76
N ASP A 88 -4.47 11.24 -8.26
CA ASP A 88 -3.83 12.45 -7.76
C ASP A 88 -4.63 13.15 -6.64
N ALA A 89 -5.65 12.47 -6.09
CA ALA A 89 -6.45 13.02 -5.00
C ALA A 89 -5.58 13.31 -3.76
N PRO A 90 -5.79 14.47 -3.08
CA PRO A 90 -4.96 14.88 -1.93
C PRO A 90 -4.90 13.83 -0.82
N TRP A 91 -6.01 13.17 -0.54
CA TRP A 91 -6.08 12.13 0.49
C TRP A 91 -5.20 10.90 0.17
N ARG A 92 -5.04 10.54 -1.13
CA ARG A 92 -4.12 9.46 -1.52
C ARG A 92 -2.68 9.86 -1.28
N VAL A 93 -2.34 11.07 -1.65
CA VAL A 93 -0.98 11.60 -1.46
C VAL A 93 -0.63 11.66 0.02
N GLN A 94 -1.55 12.16 0.86
CA GLN A 94 -1.37 12.22 2.32
C GLN A 94 -1.19 10.84 2.93
N LEU A 95 -2.07 9.89 2.60
CA LEU A 95 -1.99 8.53 3.10
C LEU A 95 -0.68 7.84 2.66
N GLY A 96 -0.29 8.03 1.40
CA GLY A 96 0.96 7.52 0.86
C GLY A 96 2.19 8.12 1.54
N ALA A 97 2.19 9.42 1.82
CA ALA A 97 3.27 10.10 2.53
C ALA A 97 3.44 9.57 3.96
N ALA A 98 2.35 9.44 4.71
CA ALA A 98 2.38 8.91 6.07
C ALA A 98 2.85 7.45 6.12
N GLN A 99 2.42 6.63 5.17
CA GLN A 99 2.86 5.24 5.06
C GLN A 99 4.33 5.15 4.61
N PHE A 100 4.76 5.99 3.66
CA PHE A 100 6.14 6.05 3.21
C PHE A 100 7.10 6.38 4.35
N ALA A 101 6.79 7.40 5.12
CA ALA A 101 7.60 7.81 6.29
C ALA A 101 7.82 6.65 7.27
N ARG A 102 6.80 5.83 7.45
CA ARG A 102 6.82 4.70 8.40
C ARG A 102 7.57 3.47 7.89
N SER A 103 7.43 3.15 6.60
CA SER A 103 7.82 1.83 6.09
C SER A 103 8.94 1.88 5.05
N CYS A 104 9.09 2.98 4.31
CA CYS A 104 9.94 3.03 3.13
C CYS A 104 11.12 3.99 3.30
N ALA A 105 10.92 5.10 4.02
CA ALA A 105 11.89 6.18 4.16
C ALA A 105 13.23 5.73 4.74
N ALA A 106 13.23 4.78 5.67
CA ALA A 106 14.43 4.25 6.29
C ALA A 106 15.46 3.71 5.27
N CYS A 107 14.98 3.13 4.17
CA CYS A 107 15.82 2.59 3.09
C CYS A 107 15.91 3.53 1.89
N HIS A 108 14.83 4.23 1.54
CA HIS A 108 14.73 5.00 0.31
C HIS A 108 15.03 6.49 0.45
N GLY A 109 15.26 6.96 1.67
CA GLY A 109 15.43 8.38 1.97
C GLY A 109 14.13 9.16 1.92
N GLU A 110 14.22 10.45 2.25
CA GLU A 110 13.08 11.37 2.32
C GLU A 110 13.36 12.63 1.50
N PRO A 111 12.33 13.35 1.05
CA PRO A 111 12.52 14.68 0.47
C PRO A 111 13.30 15.59 1.43
N GLY A 112 14.40 16.19 0.93
CA GLY A 112 15.29 17.02 1.72
C GLY A 112 16.23 16.28 2.69
N ARG A 113 16.16 14.94 2.75
CA ARG A 113 17.09 14.07 3.48
C ARG A 113 17.62 12.97 2.57
N GLY A 114 18.89 12.60 2.74
CA GLY A 114 19.48 11.46 2.07
C GLY A 114 19.04 10.12 2.66
N GLN A 115 19.65 9.06 2.19
CA GLN A 115 19.46 7.70 2.71
C GLN A 115 20.27 7.52 4.01
N SER A 116 19.81 6.59 4.85
CA SER A 116 20.53 6.22 6.06
C SER A 116 21.86 5.52 5.73
N PRO A 117 22.88 5.58 6.62
CA PRO A 117 24.12 4.82 6.43
C PRO A 117 23.89 3.32 6.25
N LEU A 118 22.89 2.76 6.94
CA LEU A 118 22.50 1.37 6.76
C LEU A 118 22.04 1.10 5.32
N ALA A 119 21.15 1.92 4.77
CA ALA A 119 20.68 1.78 3.40
C ALA A 119 21.82 1.89 2.39
N LEU A 120 22.77 2.80 2.62
CA LEU A 120 23.94 2.97 1.78
C LEU A 120 24.91 1.77 1.80
N SER A 121 24.93 1.02 2.91
CA SER A 121 25.75 -0.20 3.05
C SER A 121 25.13 -1.47 2.44
N MET A 122 23.84 -1.44 2.09
CA MET A 122 23.13 -2.62 1.54
C MET A 122 23.58 -2.92 0.10
N ARG A 123 23.61 -4.21 -0.24
CA ARG A 123 23.83 -4.70 -1.61
C ARG A 123 22.76 -5.75 -1.95
N PRO A 124 21.94 -5.53 -2.97
CA PRO A 124 21.88 -4.32 -3.79
C PRO A 124 21.39 -3.11 -2.99
N ARG A 125 21.94 -1.94 -3.31
CA ARG A 125 21.59 -0.67 -2.63
C ARG A 125 20.16 -0.25 -2.99
N PRO A 126 19.32 0.11 -2.00
CA PRO A 126 18.02 0.73 -2.28
C PRO A 126 18.19 2.01 -3.10
N GLN A 127 17.29 2.22 -4.07
CA GLN A 127 17.32 3.46 -4.86
C GLN A 127 16.94 4.67 -3.99
N TYR A 128 17.66 5.79 -4.17
CA TYR A 128 17.23 7.08 -3.62
C TYR A 128 16.05 7.60 -4.45
N LEU A 129 14.84 7.42 -3.94
CA LEU A 129 13.62 7.63 -4.72
C LEU A 129 13.42 9.06 -5.22
N PRO A 130 13.70 10.13 -4.45
CA PRO A 130 13.55 11.48 -4.96
C PRO A 130 14.26 11.75 -6.30
N ALA A 131 15.37 11.06 -6.56
CA ALA A 131 16.15 11.25 -7.79
C ALA A 131 15.71 10.38 -8.97
N VAL A 132 15.04 9.24 -8.74
CA VAL A 132 14.83 8.23 -9.79
C VAL A 132 13.37 8.04 -10.23
N LEU A 133 12.42 8.54 -9.46
CA LEU A 133 10.99 8.28 -9.69
C LEU A 133 10.47 8.81 -11.04
N GLY A 134 11.03 9.90 -11.56
CA GLY A 134 10.63 10.46 -12.87
C GLY A 134 10.81 9.50 -14.05
N ALA A 135 11.55 8.41 -13.89
CA ALA A 135 11.78 7.41 -14.92
C ALA A 135 10.71 6.31 -15.00
N PHE A 136 9.72 6.33 -14.09
CA PHE A 136 8.70 5.29 -13.97
C PHE A 136 7.28 5.87 -14.16
N ASP A 137 6.46 5.16 -14.94
CA ASP A 137 5.02 5.45 -15.02
C ASP A 137 4.28 4.88 -13.80
N ALA A 138 3.05 5.36 -13.57
CA ALA A 138 2.23 4.98 -12.42
C ALA A 138 1.95 3.48 -12.34
N ARG A 139 1.75 2.80 -13.47
CA ARG A 139 1.46 1.36 -13.52
C ARG A 139 2.68 0.55 -13.12
N SER A 140 3.86 0.93 -13.62
CA SER A 140 5.12 0.31 -13.25
C SER A 140 5.43 0.51 -11.76
N LEU A 141 5.21 1.70 -11.21
CA LEU A 141 5.33 1.97 -9.77
C LEU A 141 4.37 1.10 -8.96
N PHE A 142 3.11 0.99 -9.38
CA PHE A 142 2.14 0.12 -8.72
C PHE A 142 2.62 -1.33 -8.70
N TRP A 143 3.08 -1.85 -9.84
CA TRP A 143 3.55 -3.23 -9.93
C TRP A 143 4.76 -3.46 -9.03
N ILE A 144 5.73 -2.53 -9.01
CA ILE A 144 6.94 -2.60 -8.18
C ILE A 144 6.58 -2.58 -6.69
N VAL A 145 5.77 -1.64 -6.25
CA VAL A 145 5.38 -1.52 -4.83
C VAL A 145 4.57 -2.73 -4.37
N ARG A 146 3.65 -3.22 -5.23
CA ARG A 146 2.83 -4.38 -4.92
C ARG A 146 3.63 -5.67 -4.78
N ASN A 147 4.63 -5.88 -5.65
CA ASN A 147 5.33 -7.15 -5.77
C ASN A 147 6.71 -7.16 -5.09
N GLY A 148 7.25 -5.99 -4.74
CA GLY A 148 8.62 -5.87 -4.25
C GLY A 148 9.67 -6.21 -5.30
N ALA A 149 10.91 -6.40 -4.85
CA ALA A 149 12.03 -6.77 -5.71
C ALA A 149 12.74 -8.01 -5.17
N LYS A 150 12.65 -9.12 -5.90
CA LYS A 150 13.23 -10.40 -5.51
C LYS A 150 14.75 -10.29 -5.36
N PHE A 151 15.31 -11.01 -4.39
CA PHE A 151 16.73 -10.98 -4.02
C PHE A 151 17.24 -9.61 -3.51
N THR A 152 16.32 -8.78 -3.01
CA THR A 152 16.61 -7.51 -2.32
C THR A 152 15.87 -7.45 -0.99
N ALA A 153 16.14 -6.41 -0.20
CA ALA A 153 15.39 -6.14 1.03
C ALA A 153 14.02 -5.48 0.78
N MET A 154 13.63 -5.22 -0.46
CA MET A 154 12.34 -4.62 -0.79
C MET A 154 11.22 -5.69 -0.78
N PRO A 155 10.37 -5.76 0.26
CA PRO A 155 9.32 -6.76 0.35
C PRO A 155 8.16 -6.44 -0.62
N ALA A 156 7.33 -7.45 -0.89
CA ALA A 156 6.04 -7.23 -1.50
C ALA A 156 5.07 -6.55 -0.51
N TRP A 157 4.04 -5.89 -1.04
CA TRP A 157 2.97 -5.32 -0.21
C TRP A 157 2.30 -6.43 0.62
N PRO A 158 2.19 -6.27 1.94
CA PRO A 158 1.76 -7.37 2.83
C PRO A 158 0.35 -7.87 2.55
N GLN A 159 -0.55 -6.99 2.15
CA GLN A 159 -1.96 -7.31 1.86
C GLN A 159 -2.22 -7.22 0.35
N ARG A 160 -2.16 -8.36 -0.32
CA ARG A 160 -2.23 -8.44 -1.79
C ARG A 160 -3.53 -7.87 -2.38
N ASP A 161 -4.63 -7.97 -1.64
CA ASP A 161 -5.96 -7.53 -2.07
C ASP A 161 -6.19 -6.03 -1.80
N ARG A 162 -5.23 -5.32 -1.17
CA ARG A 162 -5.28 -3.89 -0.86
C ARG A 162 -4.53 -3.05 -1.89
N GLY A 163 -4.90 -3.23 -3.17
CA GLY A 163 -4.37 -2.41 -4.25
C GLY A 163 -4.68 -0.90 -4.11
N ASP A 164 -5.73 -0.55 -3.41
CA ASP A 164 -6.09 0.82 -3.04
C ASP A 164 -5.02 1.51 -2.19
N GLU A 165 -4.43 0.80 -1.23
CA GLU A 165 -3.31 1.30 -0.42
C GLU A 165 -2.05 1.47 -1.27
N VAL A 166 -1.78 0.51 -2.18
CA VAL A 166 -0.66 0.62 -3.13
C VAL A 166 -0.81 1.84 -4.03
N TRP A 167 -2.04 2.13 -4.51
CA TRP A 167 -2.30 3.32 -5.30
C TRP A 167 -2.09 4.61 -4.51
N SER A 168 -2.36 4.63 -3.22
CA SER A 168 -2.05 5.79 -2.36
C SER A 168 -0.54 5.99 -2.23
N MET A 169 0.24 4.92 -2.11
CA MET A 169 1.70 4.99 -2.17
C MET A 169 2.18 5.55 -3.52
N VAL A 170 1.65 5.06 -4.64
CA VAL A 170 2.00 5.53 -5.99
C VAL A 170 1.65 7.02 -6.16
N ALA A 171 0.51 7.47 -5.66
CA ALA A 171 0.11 8.88 -5.69
C ALA A 171 1.16 9.78 -5.03
N PHE A 172 1.62 9.40 -3.85
CA PHE A 172 2.69 10.10 -3.14
C PHE A 172 4.02 10.04 -3.91
N LEU A 173 4.45 8.84 -4.35
CA LEU A 173 5.72 8.66 -5.06
C LEU A 173 5.81 9.52 -6.32
N ARG A 174 4.71 9.71 -7.05
CA ARG A 174 4.68 10.58 -8.24
C ARG A 174 4.92 12.05 -7.92
N GLN A 175 4.51 12.51 -6.75
CA GLN A 175 4.71 13.90 -6.32
C GLN A 175 6.04 14.14 -5.61
N MET A 176 6.66 13.08 -5.09
CA MET A 176 7.89 13.16 -4.30
C MET A 176 9.04 13.91 -4.97
N PRO A 177 9.35 13.76 -6.28
CA PRO A 177 10.45 14.49 -6.93
C PRO A 177 10.32 16.02 -6.90
N HIS A 178 9.08 16.50 -6.70
CA HIS A 178 8.75 17.94 -6.67
C HIS A 178 8.39 18.44 -5.27
N MET A 179 8.71 17.65 -4.23
CA MET A 179 8.32 17.92 -2.87
C MET A 179 9.53 18.33 -2.03
N ASP A 180 9.41 19.47 -1.33
CA ASP A 180 10.41 19.88 -0.34
C ASP A 180 10.18 19.15 0.99
N ALA A 181 11.16 19.29 1.89
CA ALA A 181 11.14 18.66 3.21
C ALA A 181 9.98 19.14 4.10
N VAL A 182 9.56 20.40 3.94
CA VAL A 182 8.51 21.05 4.75
C VAL A 182 7.15 20.45 4.37
N ARG A 183 6.84 20.42 3.08
CA ARG A 183 5.62 19.83 2.55
C ARG A 183 5.54 18.34 2.87
N TYR A 184 6.64 17.61 2.71
CA TYR A 184 6.70 16.19 3.08
C TYR A 184 6.39 15.97 4.55
N ALA A 185 7.03 16.72 5.45
CA ALA A 185 6.81 16.58 6.88
C ALA A 185 5.35 16.87 7.27
N GLY A 186 4.74 17.92 6.70
CA GLY A 186 3.30 18.21 6.90
C GLY A 186 2.39 17.07 6.49
N LEU A 187 2.65 16.44 5.33
CA LEU A 187 1.88 15.28 4.85
C LEU A 187 2.13 14.04 5.70
N ALA A 188 3.38 13.78 6.07
CA ALA A 188 3.79 12.57 6.76
C ALA A 188 3.44 12.55 8.26
N SER A 189 3.51 13.71 8.94
CA SER A 189 3.27 13.82 10.38
C SER A 189 1.88 14.34 10.76
N GLY A 190 1.19 14.98 9.82
CA GLY A 190 -0.10 15.59 10.08
C GLY A 190 -0.03 16.91 10.83
N VAL A 191 1.15 17.43 11.10
CA VAL A 191 1.35 18.72 11.77
C VAL A 191 1.51 19.80 10.71
N GLU A 192 0.79 20.92 10.87
CA GLU A 192 0.95 22.06 9.97
C GLU A 192 2.42 22.52 9.92
N ALA A 193 2.87 22.84 8.72
CA ALA A 193 4.28 23.04 8.36
C ALA A 193 5.04 24.14 9.11
N GLY A 194 4.44 24.79 10.09
CA GLY A 194 5.05 25.89 10.85
C GLY A 194 5.67 25.54 12.20
N THR A 195 5.27 24.44 12.83
CA THR A 195 5.61 24.19 14.24
C THR A 195 6.46 22.95 14.53
N ALA A 196 6.43 21.94 13.70
CA ALA A 196 7.01 20.64 14.05
C ALA A 196 8.44 20.38 13.55
N ILE A 197 8.89 21.07 12.52
CA ILE A 197 10.15 20.73 11.84
C ILE A 197 11.38 21.22 12.60
N VAL A 198 11.24 22.29 13.36
CA VAL A 198 12.35 22.85 14.17
C VAL A 198 12.62 22.02 15.41
N ALA A 199 11.61 21.33 15.95
CA ALA A 199 11.74 20.51 17.16
C ALA A 199 12.20 19.06 16.90
N ALA A 200 12.04 18.55 15.71
CA ALA A 200 12.46 17.20 15.35
C ALA A 200 13.93 17.18 14.91
N ASN A 201 14.83 17.37 15.90
CA ASN A 201 16.23 16.99 15.84
C ASN A 201 17.03 17.54 14.63
N PRO A 202 17.91 18.52 14.82
CA PRO A 202 18.84 18.95 13.79
C PRO A 202 19.94 17.88 13.60
N ARG A 203 19.55 16.67 13.21
CA ARG A 203 20.51 15.72 12.68
C ARG A 203 20.96 16.27 11.36
N THR A 204 22.26 16.51 11.26
CA THR A 204 23.01 16.85 10.06
C THR A 204 22.29 16.32 8.82
N PRO A 205 21.99 17.15 7.82
CA PRO A 205 21.49 16.64 6.55
C PRO A 205 22.45 15.52 6.15
N TYR A 206 21.93 14.31 5.95
CA TYR A 206 22.72 13.27 5.33
C TYR A 206 23.18 13.87 4.01
N ALA A 207 24.49 14.16 3.92
CA ALA A 207 25.06 14.64 2.68
C ALA A 207 24.58 13.66 1.60
N VAL A 208 24.10 14.17 0.49
CA VAL A 208 23.91 13.38 -0.73
C VAL A 208 25.32 12.92 -1.07
N LEU A 209 25.73 11.78 -0.53
CA LEU A 209 26.98 11.16 -0.87
C LEU A 209 26.86 10.78 -2.34
N ASP A 210 27.79 11.26 -3.13
CA ASP A 210 27.93 10.86 -4.52
C ASP A 210 27.78 9.33 -4.58
N ALA A 211 27.07 8.82 -5.56
CA ALA A 211 26.80 7.39 -5.72
C ALA A 211 28.08 6.54 -5.77
N ASN A 212 29.23 7.17 -5.90
CA ASN A 212 30.57 6.57 -5.97
C ASN A 212 31.38 6.61 -4.65
N GLU A 213 30.91 7.31 -3.61
CA GLU A 213 31.60 7.27 -2.31
C GLU A 213 31.12 6.04 -1.51
N GLY A 214 32.03 5.08 -1.32
CA GLY A 214 31.81 3.93 -0.44
C GLY A 214 31.56 4.33 1.01
N PRO A 215 31.07 3.42 1.87
CA PRO A 215 30.83 3.71 3.27
C PRO A 215 32.13 4.10 3.97
N ARG A 216 32.15 5.26 4.65
CA ARG A 216 33.24 5.63 5.54
C ARG A 216 33.18 4.73 6.78
N GLU A 217 34.32 4.20 7.21
CA GLU A 217 34.47 3.20 8.28
C GLU A 217 34.04 3.67 9.70
N GLU A 218 33.61 4.89 9.88
CA GLU A 218 33.37 5.51 11.19
C GLU A 218 31.91 5.54 11.66
N PHE A 219 30.97 4.81 11.05
CA PHE A 219 29.57 4.88 11.47
C PHE A 219 29.17 3.75 12.41
N SER A 220 28.97 4.09 13.69
CA SER A 220 28.27 3.24 14.66
C SER A 220 26.81 3.05 14.24
N TYR A 221 26.44 1.82 13.91
CA TYR A 221 25.10 1.39 13.46
C TYR A 221 24.12 1.31 14.64
N THR A 222 23.90 2.36 15.37
CA THR A 222 22.75 2.43 16.24
C THR A 222 21.53 2.88 15.43
N VAL A 223 20.78 1.92 14.88
CA VAL A 223 19.40 2.19 14.45
C VAL A 223 18.66 2.61 15.72
N PRO A 224 18.17 3.85 15.83
CA PRO A 224 17.41 4.23 17.00
C PRO A 224 16.19 3.29 17.07
N ALA A 225 16.05 2.55 18.18
CA ALA A 225 14.87 1.72 18.43
C ALA A 225 13.56 2.54 18.35
N ALA A 226 13.65 3.86 18.46
CA ALA A 226 12.58 4.81 18.21
C ALA A 226 12.06 4.81 16.75
N ALA A 227 12.84 4.35 15.76
CA ALA A 227 12.37 4.24 14.39
C ALA A 227 11.35 3.10 14.20
N PHE A 228 11.25 2.20 15.18
CA PHE A 228 10.32 1.05 15.17
C PHE A 228 9.32 1.09 16.34
N ARG A 229 9.32 2.14 17.17
CA ARG A 229 8.33 2.27 18.24
C ARG A 229 7.12 3.04 17.74
N SER A 230 6.01 2.34 17.59
CA SER A 230 4.69 2.94 17.45
C SER A 230 4.31 3.62 18.78
N GLY A 231 4.65 4.89 18.91
CA GLY A 231 4.12 5.74 19.98
C GLY A 231 2.72 6.28 19.62
N ALA A 232 2.02 6.87 20.59
CA ALA A 232 0.72 7.53 20.33
C ALA A 232 0.80 8.63 19.24
N GLY A 233 2.00 9.16 18.95
CA GLY A 233 2.27 10.07 17.83
C GLY A 233 2.03 9.46 16.44
N ASP A 234 2.04 8.15 16.32
CA ASP A 234 1.82 7.48 15.04
C ASP A 234 0.36 7.50 14.55
N CYS A 235 -0.61 7.62 15.46
CA CYS A 235 -2.03 7.69 15.12
C CYS A 235 -2.39 9.05 14.50
N THR A 236 -1.77 10.12 15.00
CA THR A 236 -2.10 11.51 14.66
C THR A 236 -1.77 11.86 13.20
N ALA A 237 -0.76 11.22 12.62
CA ALA A 237 -0.38 11.44 11.22
C ALA A 237 -1.53 11.22 10.23
N CYS A 238 -2.39 10.23 10.51
CA CYS A 238 -3.53 9.90 9.65
C CYS A 238 -4.86 10.32 10.28
N HIS A 239 -5.03 10.10 11.59
CA HIS A 239 -6.30 10.31 12.29
C HIS A 239 -6.46 11.72 12.90
N GLY A 240 -5.50 12.63 12.70
CA GLY A 240 -5.48 13.94 13.31
C GLY A 240 -5.08 13.92 14.80
N GLU A 241 -4.73 15.07 15.35
CA GLU A 241 -4.18 15.17 16.70
C GLU A 241 -5.19 14.72 17.77
N ASP A 242 -6.45 15.05 17.57
CA ASP A 242 -7.57 14.70 18.46
C ASP A 242 -8.26 13.37 18.11
N GLY A 243 -7.89 12.76 16.97
CA GLY A 243 -8.52 11.53 16.45
C GLY A 243 -9.74 11.75 15.57
N ALA A 244 -10.13 13.01 15.31
CA ALA A 244 -11.29 13.34 14.49
C ALA A 244 -11.10 13.18 12.97
N GLY A 245 -9.89 12.79 12.56
CA GLY A 245 -9.49 12.72 11.15
C GLY A 245 -8.75 13.96 10.69
N ARG A 246 -8.48 14.04 9.40
CA ARG A 246 -7.84 15.18 8.73
C ARG A 246 -8.73 15.68 7.60
N ALA A 247 -8.76 16.98 7.37
CA ALA A 247 -9.54 17.59 6.29
C ALA A 247 -9.10 17.12 4.89
N ASP A 248 -7.79 16.86 4.72
CA ASP A 248 -7.16 16.39 3.48
C ASP A 248 -7.00 14.86 3.42
N GLY A 249 -7.43 14.12 4.45
CA GLY A 249 -7.22 12.68 4.61
C GLY A 249 -8.48 11.84 4.46
N MET A 250 -8.27 10.52 4.31
CA MET A 250 -9.36 9.54 4.30
C MET A 250 -9.44 8.71 5.58
N ALA A 251 -8.50 8.86 6.49
CA ALA A 251 -8.50 8.09 7.74
C ALA A 251 -9.80 8.39 8.54
N PRO A 252 -10.40 7.36 9.15
CA PRO A 252 -11.66 7.53 9.84
C PRO A 252 -11.52 8.40 11.09
N ASN A 253 -12.60 9.10 11.41
CA ASN A 253 -12.79 9.74 12.71
C ASN A 253 -12.96 8.65 13.77
N LEU A 254 -11.97 8.51 14.65
CA LEU A 254 -11.95 7.51 15.72
C LEU A 254 -12.89 7.90 16.87
N THR A 255 -13.11 9.21 17.06
CA THR A 255 -13.82 9.77 18.20
C THR A 255 -15.31 9.44 18.21
N LEU A 256 -15.83 9.02 17.07
CA LEU A 256 -17.21 8.58 16.90
C LEU A 256 -17.47 7.19 17.48
N GLN A 257 -16.44 6.36 17.57
CA GLN A 257 -16.57 4.94 17.87
C GLN A 257 -16.56 4.69 19.39
N SER A 258 -17.21 3.59 19.81
CA SER A 258 -17.08 3.12 21.19
C SER A 258 -15.66 2.61 21.45
N PRO A 259 -15.15 2.68 22.69
CA PRO A 259 -13.87 2.06 23.05
C PRO A 259 -13.83 0.56 22.73
N THR A 260 -14.92 -0.15 22.96
CA THR A 260 -15.05 -1.58 22.64
C THR A 260 -14.83 -1.84 21.15
N TYR A 261 -15.52 -1.10 20.28
CA TYR A 261 -15.37 -1.25 18.83
C TYR A 261 -13.92 -0.91 18.37
N LEU A 262 -13.31 0.13 18.95
CA LEU A 262 -11.92 0.49 18.62
C LEU A 262 -10.94 -0.62 19.00
N ALA A 263 -11.09 -1.21 20.19
CA ALA A 263 -10.26 -2.31 20.66
C ALA A 263 -10.42 -3.55 19.76
N GLU A 264 -11.63 -3.94 19.42
CA GLU A 264 -11.92 -5.05 18.51
C GLU A 264 -11.35 -4.79 17.10
N ALA A 265 -11.49 -3.56 16.60
CA ALA A 265 -10.94 -3.19 15.29
C ALA A 265 -9.41 -3.27 15.26
N LEU A 266 -8.71 -2.79 16.32
CA LEU A 266 -7.26 -2.90 16.43
C LEU A 266 -6.82 -4.38 16.52
N GLY A 267 -7.49 -5.20 17.32
CA GLY A 267 -7.25 -6.64 17.37
C GLY A 267 -7.46 -7.33 16.02
N SER A 268 -8.49 -6.94 15.28
CA SER A 268 -8.78 -7.47 13.95
C SER A 268 -7.72 -7.06 12.90
N PHE A 269 -7.15 -5.87 13.02
CA PHE A 269 -6.02 -5.47 12.19
C PHE A 269 -4.75 -6.22 12.58
N ALA A 270 -4.45 -6.37 13.87
CA ALA A 270 -3.26 -7.08 14.33
C ALA A 270 -3.26 -8.54 13.86
N SER A 271 -4.40 -9.21 13.95
CA SER A 271 -4.56 -10.61 13.50
C SER A 271 -4.65 -10.77 11.98
N GLY A 272 -4.82 -9.68 11.22
CA GLY A 272 -5.07 -9.72 9.78
C GLY A 272 -6.50 -10.10 9.39
N ALA A 273 -7.39 -10.33 10.33
CA ALA A 273 -8.81 -10.62 10.08
C ALA A 273 -9.50 -9.45 9.36
N ARG A 274 -9.10 -8.22 9.65
CA ARG A 274 -9.45 -7.03 8.87
C ARG A 274 -8.25 -6.63 8.01
N PRO A 275 -8.29 -6.87 6.67
CA PRO A 275 -7.14 -6.63 5.80
C PRO A 275 -6.83 -5.13 5.67
N SER A 276 -5.62 -4.74 6.04
CA SER A 276 -5.00 -3.43 5.79
C SER A 276 -3.52 -3.54 6.08
N ALA A 277 -2.66 -3.34 5.09
CA ALA A 277 -1.21 -3.35 5.31
C ALA A 277 -0.78 -2.18 6.21
N ILE A 278 -1.47 -1.03 6.10
CA ILE A 278 -1.20 0.17 6.87
C ILE A 278 -1.55 -0.05 8.36
N MET A 279 -2.80 -0.42 8.63
CA MET A 279 -3.26 -0.57 10.01
C MET A 279 -2.71 -1.83 10.68
N GLN A 280 -2.48 -2.91 9.93
CA GLN A 280 -1.86 -4.12 10.45
C GLN A 280 -0.44 -3.82 10.96
N GLN A 281 0.36 -3.09 10.20
CA GLN A 281 1.71 -2.71 10.62
C GLN A 281 1.72 -1.89 11.93
N VAL A 282 0.72 -1.03 12.11
CA VAL A 282 0.54 -0.31 13.38
C VAL A 282 0.10 -1.25 14.49
N ALA A 283 -0.93 -2.05 14.24
CA ALA A 283 -1.60 -2.83 15.26
C ALA A 283 -0.77 -4.01 15.81
N VAL A 284 0.07 -4.65 15.00
CA VAL A 284 0.94 -5.76 15.45
C VAL A 284 1.98 -5.34 16.48
N SER A 285 2.29 -4.04 16.56
CA SER A 285 3.27 -3.51 17.52
C SER A 285 2.63 -3.09 18.86
N LEU A 286 1.30 -3.14 18.97
CA LEU A 286 0.58 -2.74 20.18
C LEU A 286 0.41 -3.93 21.12
N THR A 287 0.65 -3.69 22.42
CA THR A 287 0.26 -4.64 23.48
C THR A 287 -1.26 -4.55 23.73
N PRO A 288 -1.87 -5.57 24.37
CA PRO A 288 -3.28 -5.48 24.78
C PRO A 288 -3.60 -4.22 25.60
N GLN A 289 -2.70 -3.85 26.50
CA GLN A 289 -2.82 -2.64 27.33
C GLN A 289 -2.75 -1.35 26.48
N ASP A 290 -1.91 -1.34 25.42
CA ASP A 290 -1.86 -0.21 24.48
C ASP A 290 -3.17 -0.08 23.74
N ILE A 291 -3.75 -1.20 23.29
CA ILE A 291 -5.04 -1.22 22.59
C ILE A 291 -6.14 -0.65 23.49
N GLU A 292 -6.26 -1.12 24.73
CA GLU A 292 -7.25 -0.62 25.69
C GLU A 292 -7.08 0.87 25.96
N ARG A 293 -5.83 1.32 26.20
CA ARG A 293 -5.51 2.72 26.46
C ARG A 293 -5.85 3.62 25.26
N LEU A 294 -5.51 3.20 24.04
CA LEU A 294 -5.80 3.96 22.83
C LEU A 294 -7.31 4.00 22.54
N ALA A 295 -8.00 2.88 22.73
CA ALA A 295 -9.44 2.80 22.59
C ALA A 295 -10.16 3.75 23.56
N ALA A 296 -9.74 3.78 24.83
CA ALA A 296 -10.28 4.71 25.83
C ALA A 296 -9.93 6.17 25.52
N ARG A 297 -8.72 6.44 24.99
CA ARG A 297 -8.30 7.81 24.64
C ARG A 297 -9.13 8.42 23.53
N TYR A 298 -9.44 7.66 22.49
CA TYR A 298 -10.09 8.18 21.29
C TYR A 298 -11.60 7.97 21.28
N GLY A 299 -12.11 6.91 21.91
CA GLY A 299 -13.51 6.54 21.82
C GLY A 299 -14.46 7.48 22.54
N ASP A 300 -15.71 7.52 22.08
CA ASP A 300 -16.86 8.26 22.65
C ASP A 300 -16.68 9.77 22.85
N ARG A 301 -15.70 10.38 22.19
CA ARG A 301 -15.46 11.84 22.29
C ARG A 301 -16.36 12.65 21.36
N ARG A 302 -16.84 12.05 20.27
CA ARG A 302 -17.81 12.62 19.31
C ARG A 302 -17.44 13.99 18.78
N ILE A 303 -16.17 14.17 18.42
CA ILE A 303 -15.65 15.39 17.84
C ILE A 303 -16.09 15.47 16.37
N ALA A 304 -16.58 16.62 15.95
CA ALA A 304 -16.96 16.85 14.55
C ALA A 304 -15.74 16.69 13.63
N PRO A 305 -15.92 16.07 12.44
CA PRO A 305 -14.81 15.92 11.49
C PRO A 305 -14.36 17.30 10.98
N PRO A 306 -13.06 17.49 10.73
CA PRO A 306 -12.57 18.68 10.07
C PRO A 306 -13.10 18.77 8.64
N GLY A 307 -13.38 19.97 8.13
CA GLY A 307 -13.87 20.19 6.77
C GLY A 307 -15.38 20.38 6.63
N GLY A 308 -16.14 20.31 7.73
CA GLY A 308 -17.58 20.60 7.75
C GLY A 308 -18.45 19.43 7.28
N THR A 309 -19.76 19.70 7.14
CA THR A 309 -20.74 18.71 6.72
C THR A 309 -20.89 18.66 5.20
N VAL A 310 -21.09 17.46 4.65
CA VAL A 310 -21.47 17.28 3.25
C VAL A 310 -22.99 17.40 3.08
N PRO A 311 -23.51 17.75 1.89
CA PRO A 311 -24.95 17.76 1.65
C PRO A 311 -25.55 16.36 1.87
N GLY A 312 -26.70 16.31 2.53
CA GLY A 312 -27.46 15.09 2.74
C GLY A 312 -28.03 14.51 1.44
N ASP A 313 -28.47 13.25 1.49
CA ASP A 313 -29.02 12.55 0.33
C ASP A 313 -30.34 11.86 0.71
N ALA A 314 -31.44 12.24 0.06
CA ALA A 314 -32.77 11.71 0.35
C ALA A 314 -32.90 10.22 0.01
N LEU A 315 -32.26 9.72 -1.05
CA LEU A 315 -32.24 8.30 -1.36
C LEU A 315 -31.45 7.54 -0.28
N GLY A 316 -30.30 8.07 0.11
CA GLY A 316 -29.50 7.52 1.20
C GLY A 316 -30.24 7.45 2.52
N ALA A 317 -30.96 8.53 2.89
CA ALA A 317 -31.79 8.57 4.09
C ALA A 317 -32.87 7.47 4.10
N ARG A 318 -33.59 7.32 2.97
CA ARG A 318 -34.61 6.26 2.82
C ARG A 318 -34.01 4.88 2.93
N ILE A 319 -32.89 4.59 2.26
CA ILE A 319 -32.24 3.28 2.36
C ILE A 319 -31.73 3.04 3.80
N ALA A 320 -31.24 4.07 4.47
CA ALA A 320 -30.78 3.96 5.85
C ALA A 320 -31.91 3.58 6.81
N SER A 321 -33.12 4.15 6.64
CA SER A 321 -34.27 3.91 7.53
C SER A 321 -35.14 2.71 7.13
N GLU A 322 -35.27 2.41 5.85
CA GLU A 322 -36.22 1.41 5.33
C GLU A 322 -35.52 0.19 4.70
N GLY A 323 -34.26 0.34 4.31
CA GLY A 323 -33.56 -0.66 3.50
C GLY A 323 -34.04 -0.72 2.05
N VAL A 324 -33.83 -1.87 1.42
CA VAL A 324 -34.38 -2.23 0.09
C VAL A 324 -34.97 -3.63 0.18
N PRO A 325 -36.19 -3.79 0.74
CA PRO A 325 -36.79 -5.09 1.03
C PRO A 325 -36.89 -6.02 -0.16
N ALA A 326 -37.19 -5.47 -1.34
CA ALA A 326 -37.28 -6.23 -2.61
C ALA A 326 -35.97 -6.96 -2.98
N ARG A 327 -34.84 -6.52 -2.44
CA ARG A 327 -33.52 -7.15 -2.64
C ARG A 327 -32.93 -7.74 -1.35
N GLY A 328 -33.75 -7.82 -0.29
CA GLY A 328 -33.31 -8.35 1.00
C GLY A 328 -32.21 -7.51 1.66
N VAL A 329 -32.21 -6.18 1.46
CA VAL A 329 -31.34 -5.24 2.14
C VAL A 329 -32.10 -4.67 3.34
N ALA A 330 -31.66 -5.01 4.55
CA ALA A 330 -32.21 -4.47 5.80
C ALA A 330 -31.93 -2.96 5.94
N ALA A 331 -32.73 -2.27 6.73
CA ALA A 331 -32.44 -0.88 7.13
C ALA A 331 -31.08 -0.80 7.80
N CYS A 332 -30.22 0.11 7.36
CA CYS A 332 -28.88 0.25 7.93
C CYS A 332 -28.92 0.65 9.41
N SER A 333 -29.94 1.45 9.79
CA SER A 333 -30.19 1.89 11.17
C SER A 333 -30.46 0.75 12.15
N SER A 334 -30.93 -0.42 11.68
CA SER A 334 -31.18 -1.56 12.57
C SER A 334 -29.90 -2.13 13.23
N CYS A 335 -28.73 -1.93 12.62
CA CYS A 335 -27.44 -2.33 13.17
C CYS A 335 -26.56 -1.14 13.52
N HIS A 336 -26.56 -0.08 12.69
CA HIS A 336 -25.70 1.07 12.86
C HIS A 336 -26.36 2.22 13.66
N GLY A 337 -27.59 2.02 14.12
CA GLY A 337 -28.32 2.99 14.89
C GLY A 337 -28.83 4.20 14.11
N ILE A 338 -29.67 4.98 14.74
CA ILE A 338 -30.15 6.27 14.26
C ILE A 338 -29.34 7.34 14.99
N GLU A 339 -28.89 8.38 14.30
CA GLU A 339 -28.14 9.50 14.88
C GLU A 339 -26.89 9.15 15.71
N GLY A 340 -26.31 7.97 15.47
CA GLY A 340 -25.03 7.57 16.10
C GLY A 340 -25.17 6.68 17.34
N ALA A 341 -26.38 6.35 17.79
CA ALA A 341 -26.61 5.33 18.82
C ALA A 341 -26.54 3.93 18.19
N SER A 342 -25.34 3.36 18.10
CA SER A 342 -25.13 2.01 17.57
C SER A 342 -24.98 1.00 18.71
N PRO A 343 -25.60 -0.19 18.63
CA PRO A 343 -25.31 -1.28 19.57
C PRO A 343 -23.81 -1.59 19.67
N ALA A 344 -23.36 -2.05 20.81
CA ALA A 344 -21.97 -2.48 21.00
C ALA A 344 -21.58 -3.51 19.93
N GLY A 345 -20.39 -3.35 19.36
CA GLY A 345 -19.88 -4.22 18.28
C GLY A 345 -20.19 -3.76 16.85
N PHE A 346 -21.12 -2.80 16.66
CA PHE A 346 -21.35 -2.19 15.34
C PHE A 346 -20.74 -0.78 15.26
N PRO A 347 -20.10 -0.41 14.14
CA PRO A 347 -19.53 0.92 13.99
C PRO A 347 -20.61 1.99 13.86
N ARG A 348 -20.39 3.13 14.49
CA ARG A 348 -21.19 4.34 14.26
C ARG A 348 -20.78 4.97 12.92
N LEU A 349 -21.76 5.33 12.12
CA LEU A 349 -21.57 5.86 10.77
C LEU A 349 -21.82 7.36 10.66
N ALA A 350 -22.68 7.93 11.51
CA ALA A 350 -23.05 9.34 11.50
C ALA A 350 -21.82 10.25 11.69
N GLY A 351 -21.64 11.22 10.79
CA GLY A 351 -20.51 12.14 10.80
C GLY A 351 -19.15 11.54 10.40
N GLN A 352 -19.13 10.30 9.91
CA GLN A 352 -17.89 9.66 9.50
C GLN A 352 -17.41 10.16 8.12
N ASN A 353 -16.09 10.15 7.92
CA ASN A 353 -15.45 10.58 6.70
C ASN A 353 -16.05 9.86 5.46
N PRO A 354 -16.57 10.61 4.46
CA PRO A 354 -17.25 10.02 3.31
C PRO A 354 -16.32 9.17 2.43
N ILE A 355 -15.04 9.55 2.29
CA ILE A 355 -14.07 8.79 1.51
C ILE A 355 -13.82 7.44 2.17
N PHE A 356 -13.67 7.44 3.49
CA PHE A 356 -13.52 6.21 4.27
C PHE A 356 -14.75 5.32 4.15
N LEU A 357 -15.96 5.87 4.32
CA LEU A 357 -17.21 5.10 4.18
C LEU A 357 -17.32 4.46 2.78
N ALA A 358 -17.06 5.24 1.72
CA ALA A 358 -17.10 4.76 0.36
C ALA A 358 -16.10 3.62 0.13
N GLN A 359 -14.87 3.77 0.62
CA GLN A 359 -13.86 2.73 0.51
C GLN A 359 -14.26 1.46 1.28
N GLN A 360 -14.81 1.59 2.49
CA GLN A 360 -15.26 0.40 3.24
C GLN A 360 -16.37 -0.34 2.48
N MET A 361 -17.32 0.36 1.88
CA MET A 361 -18.36 -0.25 1.03
C MET A 361 -17.75 -1.00 -0.16
N GLN A 362 -16.74 -0.41 -0.82
CA GLN A 362 -16.02 -1.06 -1.92
C GLN A 362 -15.27 -2.32 -1.47
N LEU A 363 -14.62 -2.30 -0.31
CA LEU A 363 -13.90 -3.45 0.22
C LEU A 363 -14.84 -4.61 0.59
N PHE A 364 -16.03 -4.32 1.10
CA PHE A 364 -17.05 -5.34 1.33
C PHE A 364 -17.62 -5.89 0.02
N ASP A 365 -17.92 -5.04 -0.95
CA ASP A 365 -18.44 -5.43 -2.27
C ASP A 365 -17.43 -6.32 -3.03
N ALA A 366 -16.14 -5.96 -2.98
CA ALA A 366 -15.06 -6.75 -3.58
C ALA A 366 -14.72 -8.04 -2.78
N GLY A 367 -15.35 -8.27 -1.63
CA GLY A 367 -15.06 -9.40 -0.75
C GLY A 367 -13.64 -9.37 -0.18
N VAL A 368 -12.99 -8.22 -0.13
CA VAL A 368 -11.69 -8.04 0.53
C VAL A 368 -11.88 -7.98 2.04
N ARG A 369 -12.92 -7.25 2.50
CA ARG A 369 -13.37 -7.22 3.89
C ARG A 369 -14.59 -8.12 4.06
N GLY A 370 -14.71 -8.80 5.21
CA GLY A 370 -15.83 -9.72 5.49
C GLY A 370 -15.59 -11.17 5.08
N LYS A 371 -14.35 -11.54 4.75
CA LYS A 371 -13.95 -12.95 4.45
C LYS A 371 -13.68 -13.80 5.70
N THR A 372 -13.79 -13.25 6.87
CA THR A 372 -13.58 -13.99 8.13
C THR A 372 -14.57 -15.13 8.27
N VAL A 373 -14.16 -16.20 8.91
CA VAL A 373 -14.94 -17.43 9.12
C VAL A 373 -16.32 -17.07 9.69
N GLY A 374 -17.37 -17.20 8.85
CA GLY A 374 -18.72 -16.88 9.20
C GLY A 374 -19.42 -15.94 8.20
N TYR A 375 -20.70 -15.68 8.46
CA TYR A 375 -21.51 -14.78 7.66
C TYR A 375 -21.21 -13.32 8.07
N ASP A 376 -20.72 -12.51 7.10
CA ASP A 376 -20.58 -11.06 7.26
C ASP A 376 -21.79 -10.37 6.60
N PRO A 377 -22.70 -9.77 7.37
CA PRO A 377 -23.88 -9.13 6.82
C PRO A 377 -23.57 -7.97 5.90
N MET A 378 -22.45 -7.24 6.14
CA MET A 378 -22.09 -6.08 5.31
C MET A 378 -21.66 -6.48 3.90
N ALA A 379 -20.95 -7.59 3.72
CA ALA A 379 -20.59 -8.09 2.40
C ALA A 379 -21.86 -8.45 1.59
N ALA A 380 -22.84 -9.12 2.22
CA ALA A 380 -24.10 -9.46 1.59
C ALA A 380 -24.96 -8.22 1.24
N ILE A 381 -25.00 -7.22 2.11
CA ILE A 381 -25.73 -5.97 1.92
C ILE A 381 -25.12 -5.14 0.79
N THR A 382 -23.81 -4.91 0.83
CA THR A 382 -23.13 -4.07 -0.17
C THR A 382 -23.21 -4.63 -1.57
N HIS A 383 -23.12 -5.95 -1.71
CA HIS A 383 -23.26 -6.63 -3.01
C HIS A 383 -24.67 -6.48 -3.64
N ARG A 384 -25.70 -6.29 -2.83
CA ARG A 384 -27.08 -6.09 -3.27
C ARG A 384 -27.43 -4.64 -3.56
N LEU A 385 -26.61 -3.69 -3.16
CA LEU A 385 -26.79 -2.26 -3.45
C LEU A 385 -26.12 -1.89 -4.78
N THR A 386 -26.77 -1.07 -5.59
CA THR A 386 -26.15 -0.49 -6.78
C THR A 386 -25.08 0.51 -6.39
N PRO A 387 -24.12 0.84 -7.27
CA PRO A 387 -23.10 1.87 -7.00
C PRO A 387 -23.71 3.23 -6.61
N ALA A 388 -24.82 3.62 -7.25
CA ALA A 388 -25.52 4.88 -6.93
C ALA A 388 -26.11 4.87 -5.52
N GLU A 389 -26.71 3.76 -5.10
CA GLU A 389 -27.27 3.60 -3.74
C GLU A 389 -26.19 3.58 -2.68
N ARG A 390 -25.07 2.89 -2.92
CA ARG A 390 -23.91 2.95 -2.03
C ARG A 390 -23.43 4.38 -1.83
N ALA A 391 -23.27 5.13 -2.93
CA ALA A 391 -22.90 6.53 -2.84
C ALA A 391 -23.91 7.40 -2.12
N ALA A 392 -25.22 7.15 -2.30
CA ALA A 392 -26.29 7.85 -1.59
C ALA A 392 -26.25 7.61 -0.07
N VAL A 393 -26.10 6.35 0.35
CA VAL A 393 -25.97 5.98 1.78
C VAL A 393 -24.74 6.62 2.41
N VAL A 394 -23.61 6.63 1.70
CA VAL A 394 -22.38 7.29 2.16
C VAL A 394 -22.60 8.79 2.39
N ARG A 395 -23.21 9.50 1.42
CA ARG A 395 -23.52 10.93 1.57
C ARG A 395 -24.48 11.19 2.74
N HIS A 396 -25.50 10.34 2.89
CA HIS A 396 -26.43 10.47 4.01
C HIS A 396 -25.71 10.39 5.36
N TYR A 397 -24.96 9.31 5.62
CA TYR A 397 -24.30 9.15 6.91
C TYR A 397 -23.21 10.20 7.16
N ALA A 398 -22.48 10.60 6.13
CA ALA A 398 -21.47 11.65 6.26
C ALA A 398 -22.06 13.04 6.52
N SER A 399 -23.33 13.29 6.14
CA SER A 399 -24.03 14.56 6.40
C SER A 399 -24.59 14.66 7.81
N LEU A 400 -24.73 13.56 8.52
CA LEU A 400 -25.27 13.56 9.87
C LEU A 400 -24.29 14.18 10.87
N PRO A 401 -24.75 14.81 11.94
CA PRO A 401 -23.86 15.30 12.99
C PRO A 401 -23.07 14.13 13.62
N ALA A 402 -21.96 14.46 14.25
CA ALA A 402 -21.03 13.50 14.89
C ALA A 402 -21.63 12.79 16.13
N GLY A 403 -22.90 12.58 16.16
CA GLY A 403 -23.68 11.93 17.18
C GLY A 403 -24.09 12.87 18.33
N ALA A 404 -25.39 13.02 18.56
CA ALA A 404 -25.86 13.55 19.82
C ALA A 404 -25.44 12.61 20.96
N ARG A 405 -25.10 13.15 22.13
CA ARG A 405 -25.00 12.34 23.35
C ARG A 405 -26.42 11.89 23.71
N ASP A 406 -26.56 10.62 24.01
CA ASP A 406 -27.80 10.08 24.60
C ASP A 406 -28.15 10.82 25.85
#